data_2b1ef6079d05256022d9dc5ba6eef0d6
#
_entry.id   2b1ef6079d05256022d9dc5ba6eef0d6
#
_cell.length_a   1.000
_cell.length_b   1.000
_cell.length_c   1.000
_cell.angle_alpha   90.00
_cell.angle_beta   90.00
_cell.angle_gamma   90.00
#
_symmetry.space_group_name_H-M   'P 1'
#
loop_
_entity.id
_entity.type
_entity.pdbx_description
1 polymer ?
#
loop_
_entity_poly.entity_id
_entity_poly.type
_entity_poly.pdbx_seq_one_letter_code
_entity_poly.pdbx_strand_id
1 'polypeptide(L)'
;TKQNHAWQLAALKKASTPSQLSKAMAALYDINDDTTRFSTAALVQRFEAIYGVGPKPRVASAPGRANIVGEHVDYQGGVALPFALQQRVRVVFRCRDDDRLNVVSDDALVNADTGYLFLKVLHKARRQDPKVAAEIDPRFLRYIAGPFVYFSSPENVRGADILVASDVPLGAGCSSSSALVVASA
;
A
#
# COMPACT_ATOMS: atom_id res chain seq x y z
N THR A 1 -26.12 -10.95 -4.00
CA THR A 1 -24.98 -9.99 -4.09
C THR A 1 -25.39 -8.57 -4.40
N LYS A 2 -26.39 -8.31 -5.29
CA LYS A 2 -26.88 -6.94 -5.58
C LYS A 2 -27.64 -6.29 -4.41
N GLN A 3 -28.29 -7.05 -3.56
CA GLN A 3 -29.02 -6.55 -2.38
C GLN A 3 -28.09 -6.01 -1.27
N ASN A 4 -26.88 -6.56 -1.13
CA ASN A 4 -25.92 -6.11 -0.11
C ASN A 4 -25.37 -4.70 -0.35
N HIS A 5 -25.22 -4.27 -1.62
CA HIS A 5 -24.66 -2.94 -1.90
C HIS A 5 -25.62 -1.79 -1.64
N ALA A 6 -26.94 -2.02 -1.76
CA ALA A 6 -27.92 -0.94 -1.59
C ALA A 6 -28.02 -0.44 -0.13
N TRP A 7 -27.97 -1.33 0.86
CA TRP A 7 -28.00 -0.93 2.27
C TRP A 7 -26.67 -0.30 2.72
N GLN A 8 -25.52 -0.73 2.17
CA GLN A 8 -24.22 -0.17 2.44
C GLN A 8 -24.12 1.28 1.95
N LEU A 9 -24.62 1.57 0.73
CA LEU A 9 -24.73 2.93 0.22
C LEU A 9 -25.70 3.80 1.03
N ALA A 10 -26.79 3.20 1.54
CA ALA A 10 -27.72 3.90 2.41
C ALA A 10 -27.09 4.25 3.77
N ALA A 11 -26.24 3.39 4.32
CA ALA A 11 -25.47 3.65 5.54
C ALA A 11 -24.45 4.80 5.36
N LEU A 12 -23.76 4.87 4.22
CA LEU A 12 -22.87 5.99 3.88
C LEU A 12 -23.62 7.32 3.81
N LYS A 13 -24.80 7.34 3.16
CA LYS A 13 -25.62 8.54 3.04
C LYS A 13 -26.16 9.05 4.38
N LYS A 14 -26.29 8.18 5.39
CA LYS A 14 -26.77 8.52 6.74
C LYS A 14 -25.63 8.85 7.72
N ALA A 15 -24.38 8.60 7.35
CA ALA A 15 -23.24 8.87 8.21
C ALA A 15 -23.02 10.37 8.36
N SER A 16 -23.29 10.91 9.54
CA SER A 16 -23.13 12.34 9.87
C SER A 16 -21.90 12.65 10.72
N THR A 17 -21.21 11.61 11.21
CA THR A 17 -19.98 11.75 12.00
C THR A 17 -18.82 10.97 11.38
N PRO A 18 -17.55 11.39 11.60
CA PRO A 18 -16.38 10.65 11.12
C PRO A 18 -16.36 9.19 11.55
N SER A 19 -16.80 8.88 12.78
CA SER A 19 -16.89 7.50 13.29
C SER A 19 -17.93 6.67 12.55
N GLN A 20 -19.11 7.22 12.27
CA GLN A 20 -20.14 6.54 11.49
C GLN A 20 -19.72 6.34 10.04
N LEU A 21 -19.04 7.33 9.45
CA LEU A 21 -18.49 7.22 8.11
C LEU A 21 -17.44 6.11 8.03
N SER A 22 -16.52 6.07 8.99
CA SER A 22 -15.49 5.03 9.08
C SER A 22 -16.11 3.62 9.20
N LYS A 23 -17.13 3.44 10.03
CA LYS A 23 -17.86 2.16 10.16
C LYS A 23 -18.60 1.77 8.88
N ALA A 24 -19.25 2.74 8.23
CA ALA A 24 -19.97 2.50 6.98
C ALA A 24 -19.01 2.15 5.83
N MET A 25 -17.86 2.82 5.78
CA MET A 25 -16.81 2.49 4.82
C MET A 25 -16.18 1.13 5.10
N ALA A 26 -15.91 0.78 6.35
CA ALA A 26 -15.40 -0.54 6.71
C ALA A 26 -16.36 -1.66 6.26
N ALA A 27 -17.66 -1.49 6.48
CA ALA A 27 -18.69 -2.43 6.02
C ALA A 27 -18.81 -2.48 4.47
N LEU A 28 -18.63 -1.35 3.78
CA LEU A 28 -18.67 -1.29 2.33
C LEU A 28 -17.52 -2.04 1.66
N TYR A 29 -16.33 -1.94 2.26
CA TYR A 29 -15.11 -2.53 1.69
C TYR A 29 -14.79 -3.92 2.24
N ASP A 30 -15.67 -4.48 3.09
CA ASP A 30 -15.54 -5.81 3.71
C ASP A 30 -14.12 -6.04 4.28
N ILE A 31 -13.66 -5.04 5.05
CA ILE A 31 -12.30 -5.02 5.62
C ILE A 31 -12.09 -6.19 6.61
N ASN A 32 -13.18 -6.87 6.98
CA ASN A 32 -13.18 -7.98 7.94
C ASN A 32 -13.29 -9.37 7.29
N ASP A 33 -12.91 -9.51 6.01
CA ASP A 33 -12.86 -10.84 5.40
C ASP A 33 -11.64 -11.63 5.92
N ASP A 34 -11.77 -12.17 7.11
CA ASP A 34 -10.75 -13.00 7.77
C ASP A 34 -10.58 -14.38 7.12
N THR A 35 -11.38 -14.71 6.11
CA THR A 35 -11.36 -16.03 5.46
C THR A 35 -10.50 -16.05 4.20
N THR A 36 -10.05 -14.90 3.69
CA THR A 36 -9.28 -14.83 2.46
C THR A 36 -7.78 -14.80 2.72
N ARG A 37 -7.01 -15.12 1.68
CA ARG A 37 -5.56 -14.97 1.61
C ARG A 37 -5.07 -13.57 2.02
N PHE A 38 -5.89 -12.56 1.87
CA PHE A 38 -5.58 -11.16 2.16
C PHE A 38 -6.14 -10.68 3.51
N SER A 39 -6.69 -11.57 4.33
CA SER A 39 -7.07 -11.22 5.69
C SER A 39 -5.87 -10.76 6.52
N THR A 40 -6.10 -9.87 7.46
CA THR A 40 -5.05 -9.38 8.35
C THR A 40 -4.34 -10.52 9.08
N ALA A 41 -5.07 -11.52 9.54
CA ALA A 41 -4.51 -12.67 10.24
C ALA A 41 -3.58 -13.49 9.33
N ALA A 42 -4.04 -13.81 8.11
CA ALA A 42 -3.23 -14.55 7.14
C ALA A 42 -1.96 -13.79 6.72
N LEU A 43 -2.08 -12.46 6.57
CA LEU A 43 -0.94 -11.61 6.22
C LEU A 43 0.09 -11.56 7.34
N VAL A 44 -0.35 -11.40 8.59
CA VAL A 44 0.53 -11.40 9.77
C VAL A 44 1.23 -12.76 9.91
N GLN A 45 0.51 -13.85 9.76
CA GLN A 45 1.09 -15.20 9.80
C GLN A 45 2.18 -15.39 8.73
N ARG A 46 1.94 -14.93 7.50
CA ARG A 46 2.94 -14.99 6.42
C ARG A 46 4.14 -14.09 6.71
N PHE A 47 3.90 -12.89 7.23
CA PHE A 47 4.97 -12.00 7.64
C PHE A 47 5.87 -12.64 8.70
N GLU A 48 5.29 -13.28 9.71
CA GLU A 48 6.04 -13.97 10.76
C GLU A 48 6.77 -15.21 10.25
N ALA A 49 6.23 -15.90 9.26
CA ALA A 49 6.92 -16.99 8.59
C ALA A 49 8.17 -16.54 7.83
N ILE A 50 8.18 -15.32 7.29
CA ILE A 50 9.30 -14.75 6.53
C ILE A 50 10.34 -14.12 7.46
N TYR A 51 9.90 -13.31 8.43
CA TYR A 51 10.78 -12.47 9.24
C TYR A 51 10.93 -12.94 10.69
N GLY A 52 10.31 -14.06 11.04
CA GLY A 52 10.30 -14.59 12.40
C GLY A 52 9.29 -13.90 13.32
N VAL A 53 8.99 -14.57 14.42
CA VAL A 53 8.11 -14.04 15.48
C VAL A 53 8.84 -12.93 16.24
N GLY A 54 8.14 -11.87 16.58
CA GLY A 54 8.71 -10.71 17.28
C GLY A 54 7.61 -9.70 17.66
N PRO A 55 7.95 -8.42 17.82
CA PRO A 55 6.96 -7.38 18.07
C PRO A 55 5.86 -7.41 17.03
N LYS A 56 4.62 -7.19 17.46
CA LYS A 56 3.43 -7.29 16.58
C LYS A 56 3.57 -6.37 15.37
N PRO A 57 3.49 -6.88 14.14
CA PRO A 57 3.56 -6.05 12.95
C PRO A 57 2.29 -5.20 12.82
N ARG A 58 2.39 -4.11 12.07
CA ARG A 58 1.27 -3.25 11.69
C ARG A 58 0.88 -3.56 10.25
N VAL A 59 -0.37 -3.25 9.91
CA VAL A 59 -0.90 -3.40 8.55
C VAL A 59 -1.43 -2.06 8.07
N ALA A 60 -0.91 -1.60 6.94
CA ALA A 60 -1.44 -0.47 6.20
C ALA A 60 -2.10 -0.97 4.91
N SER A 61 -3.10 -0.25 4.40
CA SER A 61 -3.83 -0.69 3.22
C SER A 61 -4.37 0.48 2.42
N ALA A 62 -4.17 0.46 1.11
CA ALA A 62 -4.72 1.44 0.19
C ALA A 62 -5.44 0.77 -0.98
N PRO A 63 -6.61 1.29 -1.43
CA PRO A 63 -7.34 0.74 -2.55
C PRO A 63 -6.66 1.05 -3.88
N GLY A 64 -6.88 0.21 -4.88
CA GLY A 64 -6.73 0.59 -6.27
C GLY A 64 -7.73 1.70 -6.64
N ARG A 65 -7.52 2.33 -7.80
CA ARG A 65 -8.38 3.39 -8.32
C ARG A 65 -8.72 3.12 -9.78
N ALA A 66 -9.97 3.39 -10.16
CA ALA A 66 -10.36 3.54 -11.55
C ALA A 66 -11.06 4.90 -11.75
N ASN A 67 -11.12 5.39 -12.97
CA ASN A 67 -11.86 6.59 -13.31
C ASN A 67 -13.14 6.21 -14.09
N ILE A 68 -14.23 6.86 -13.78
CA ILE A 68 -15.44 6.80 -14.59
C ILE A 68 -15.22 7.60 -15.86
N VAL A 69 -14.54 8.76 -15.74
CA VAL A 69 -14.16 9.66 -16.83
C VAL A 69 -12.88 10.39 -16.46
N GLY A 70 -12.10 10.80 -17.44
CA GLY A 70 -10.94 11.67 -17.26
C GLY A 70 -9.63 10.92 -17.00
N GLU A 71 -9.36 9.84 -17.74
CA GLU A 71 -8.03 9.21 -17.72
C GLU A 71 -6.98 10.14 -18.32
N HIS A 72 -5.86 10.32 -17.57
CA HIS A 72 -4.70 11.12 -17.99
C HIS A 72 -5.00 12.58 -18.36
N VAL A 73 -5.98 13.23 -17.73
CA VAL A 73 -6.35 14.62 -18.00
C VAL A 73 -6.20 15.56 -16.81
N ASP A 74 -6.09 15.04 -15.60
CA ASP A 74 -5.99 15.81 -14.35
C ASP A 74 -4.75 16.73 -14.32
N TYR A 75 -3.59 16.25 -14.77
CA TYR A 75 -2.37 17.05 -14.89
C TYR A 75 -2.36 18.02 -16.08
N GLN A 76 -3.39 17.99 -16.92
CA GLN A 76 -3.60 18.92 -18.03
C GLN A 76 -4.73 19.92 -17.73
N GLY A 77 -5.22 19.98 -16.50
CA GLY A 77 -6.32 20.84 -16.07
C GLY A 77 -7.71 20.32 -16.46
N GLY A 78 -7.81 19.07 -16.92
CA GLY A 78 -9.08 18.42 -17.19
C GLY A 78 -9.74 17.85 -15.93
N VAL A 79 -11.03 17.55 -16.04
CA VAL A 79 -11.82 16.99 -14.93
C VAL A 79 -11.74 15.47 -14.96
N ALA A 80 -11.43 14.87 -13.81
CA ALA A 80 -11.45 13.42 -13.60
C ALA A 80 -12.47 13.07 -12.52
N LEU A 81 -13.14 11.91 -12.66
CA LEU A 81 -14.03 11.35 -11.66
C LEU A 81 -13.53 9.96 -11.24
N PRO A 82 -12.61 9.92 -10.27
CA PRO A 82 -12.07 8.66 -9.76
C PRO A 82 -13.00 8.01 -8.73
N PHE A 83 -12.86 6.69 -8.60
CA PHE A 83 -13.45 5.93 -7.49
C PHE A 83 -12.48 4.86 -7.00
N ALA A 84 -12.58 4.55 -5.69
CA ALA A 84 -11.79 3.52 -5.07
C ALA A 84 -12.35 2.12 -5.40
N LEU A 85 -11.45 1.18 -5.70
CA LEU A 85 -11.78 -0.22 -5.91
C LEU A 85 -11.87 -0.97 -4.57
N GLN A 86 -12.52 -2.13 -4.56
CA GLN A 86 -12.46 -3.06 -3.43
C GLN A 86 -11.06 -3.67 -3.31
N GLN A 87 -10.42 -3.95 -4.43
CA GLN A 87 -9.05 -4.47 -4.51
C GLN A 87 -8.08 -3.48 -3.87
N ARG A 88 -7.16 -4.02 -3.08
CA ARG A 88 -6.26 -3.20 -2.25
C ARG A 88 -4.83 -3.72 -2.29
N VAL A 89 -3.90 -2.80 -2.15
CA VAL A 89 -2.54 -3.12 -1.73
C VAL A 89 -2.51 -3.10 -0.20
N ARG A 90 -1.88 -4.10 0.40
CA ARG A 90 -1.68 -4.24 1.84
C ARG A 90 -0.19 -4.36 2.13
N VAL A 91 0.26 -3.58 3.09
CA VAL A 91 1.65 -3.53 3.54
C VAL A 91 1.68 -3.93 5.00
N VAL A 92 2.25 -5.09 5.29
CA VAL A 92 2.52 -5.53 6.66
C VAL A 92 3.95 -5.15 6.99
N PHE A 93 4.18 -4.47 8.10
CA PHE A 93 5.50 -3.97 8.44
C PHE A 93 5.82 -4.03 9.93
N ARG A 94 7.11 -4.16 10.21
CA ARG A 94 7.72 -4.06 11.54
C ARG A 94 8.94 -3.17 11.44
N CYS A 95 8.98 -2.10 12.27
CA CYS A 95 10.12 -1.20 12.30
C CYS A 95 11.37 -1.94 12.80
N ARG A 96 12.52 -1.54 12.26
CA ARG A 96 13.86 -2.00 12.63
C ARG A 96 14.59 -0.88 13.37
N ASP A 97 15.63 -1.24 14.10
CA ASP A 97 16.50 -0.26 14.77
C ASP A 97 17.67 0.20 13.88
N ASP A 98 17.88 -0.46 12.75
CA ASP A 98 18.81 -0.05 11.68
C ASP A 98 18.10 0.75 10.58
N ASP A 99 18.82 1.11 9.51
CA ASP A 99 18.29 1.81 8.34
C ASP A 99 18.02 0.89 7.14
N ARG A 100 17.98 -0.43 7.37
CA ARG A 100 17.75 -1.42 6.32
C ARG A 100 16.25 -1.60 6.06
N LEU A 101 15.86 -1.45 4.82
CA LEU A 101 14.52 -1.77 4.33
C LEU A 101 14.56 -3.14 3.65
N ASN A 102 13.93 -4.15 4.26
CA ASN A 102 13.77 -5.46 3.67
C ASN A 102 12.34 -5.59 3.15
N VAL A 103 12.17 -5.98 1.90
CA VAL A 103 10.85 -6.06 1.29
C VAL A 103 10.67 -7.39 0.60
N VAL A 104 9.55 -8.04 0.86
CA VAL A 104 9.06 -9.21 0.12
C VAL A 104 7.71 -8.83 -0.48
N SER A 105 7.57 -9.01 -1.79
CA SER A 105 6.29 -8.91 -2.48
C SER A 105 5.71 -10.31 -2.65
N ASP A 106 4.55 -10.54 -2.03
CA ASP A 106 3.78 -11.78 -2.17
C ASP A 106 2.64 -11.54 -3.17
N ASP A 107 3.01 -11.24 -4.41
CA ASP A 107 2.06 -11.17 -5.52
C ASP A 107 1.93 -12.56 -6.16
N ALA A 108 0.70 -13.08 -6.19
CA ALA A 108 0.42 -14.39 -6.79
C ALA A 108 0.68 -14.45 -8.31
N LEU A 109 0.77 -13.29 -8.94
CA LEU A 109 0.97 -13.15 -10.38
C LEU A 109 2.44 -12.94 -10.78
N VAL A 110 3.28 -12.61 -9.80
CA VAL A 110 4.72 -12.43 -9.98
C VAL A 110 5.40 -13.28 -8.91
N ASN A 111 6.39 -14.07 -9.28
CA ASN A 111 7.22 -14.81 -8.32
C ASN A 111 7.65 -13.86 -7.20
N ALA A 112 7.60 -14.31 -5.94
CA ALA A 112 7.90 -13.50 -4.78
C ALA A 112 9.22 -12.73 -4.97
N ASP A 113 9.10 -11.44 -5.30
CA ASP A 113 10.26 -10.57 -5.44
C ASP A 113 10.74 -10.15 -4.06
N THR A 114 12.03 -10.29 -3.83
CA THR A 114 12.69 -9.85 -2.59
C THR A 114 13.70 -8.78 -2.91
N GLY A 115 13.77 -7.77 -2.05
CA GLY A 115 14.76 -6.74 -2.19
C GLY A 115 15.10 -6.08 -0.86
N TYR A 116 16.26 -5.45 -0.80
CA TYR A 116 16.65 -4.65 0.36
C TYR A 116 17.35 -3.37 -0.08
N LEU A 117 17.24 -2.34 0.75
CA LEU A 117 17.89 -1.04 0.57
C LEU A 117 18.39 -0.52 1.92
N PHE A 118 19.45 0.28 1.88
CA PHE A 118 19.88 1.09 3.00
C PHE A 118 19.38 2.53 2.81
N LEU A 119 18.46 2.95 3.66
CA LEU A 119 17.76 4.23 3.50
C LEU A 119 18.70 5.44 3.65
N LYS A 120 19.69 5.37 4.54
CA LYS A 120 20.70 6.45 4.68
C LYS A 120 21.54 6.61 3.42
N VAL A 121 21.90 5.50 2.77
CA VAL A 121 22.61 5.52 1.49
C VAL A 121 21.75 6.17 0.41
N LEU A 122 20.47 5.80 0.36
CA LEU A 122 19.52 6.37 -0.60
C LEU A 122 19.28 7.87 -0.35
N HIS A 123 19.15 8.31 0.90
CA HIS A 123 19.06 9.73 1.24
C HIS A 123 20.27 10.53 0.74
N LYS A 124 21.48 10.01 0.99
CA LYS A 124 22.72 10.65 0.55
C LYS A 124 22.81 10.72 -0.99
N ALA A 125 22.53 9.60 -1.66
CA ALA A 125 22.58 9.52 -3.11
C ALA A 125 21.56 10.47 -3.77
N ARG A 126 20.34 10.56 -3.27
CA ARG A 126 19.29 11.46 -3.77
C ARG A 126 19.66 12.95 -3.64
N ARG A 127 20.42 13.33 -2.61
CA ARG A 127 20.91 14.71 -2.46
C ARG A 127 21.93 15.07 -3.54
N GLN A 128 22.70 14.10 -4.03
CA GLN A 128 23.70 14.27 -5.08
C GLN A 128 23.08 14.18 -6.47
N ASP A 129 22.20 13.22 -6.70
CA ASP A 129 21.46 13.03 -7.95
C ASP A 129 20.01 12.61 -7.67
N PRO A 130 19.04 13.48 -7.99
CA PRO A 130 17.61 13.12 -7.86
C PRO A 130 17.17 11.91 -8.69
N LYS A 131 17.92 11.56 -9.74
CA LYS A 131 17.61 10.44 -10.64
C LYS A 131 18.01 9.09 -10.06
N VAL A 132 18.81 9.04 -9.01
CA VAL A 132 19.28 7.78 -8.39
C VAL A 132 18.13 6.86 -7.98
N ALA A 133 17.00 7.42 -7.62
CA ALA A 133 15.80 6.63 -7.33
C ALA A 133 15.29 5.82 -8.53
N ALA A 134 15.62 6.24 -9.76
CA ALA A 134 15.27 5.51 -10.97
C ALA A 134 16.14 4.27 -11.22
N GLU A 135 17.25 4.13 -10.52
CA GLU A 135 18.19 3.01 -10.65
C GLU A 135 17.93 1.89 -9.62
N ILE A 136 17.02 2.11 -8.66
CA ILE A 136 16.66 1.09 -7.67
C ILE A 136 16.05 -0.12 -8.39
N ASP A 137 16.59 -1.29 -8.10
CA ASP A 137 16.10 -2.57 -8.61
C ASP A 137 15.93 -3.58 -7.46
N PRO A 138 14.88 -4.39 -7.44
CA PRO A 138 13.75 -4.40 -8.38
C PRO A 138 12.88 -3.15 -8.30
N ARG A 139 12.27 -2.80 -9.43
CA ARG A 139 11.54 -1.52 -9.62
C ARG A 139 10.47 -1.23 -8.58
N PHE A 140 9.80 -2.24 -8.03
CA PHE A 140 8.74 -2.04 -7.04
C PHE A 140 9.26 -1.41 -5.74
N LEU A 141 10.54 -1.61 -5.39
CA LEU A 141 11.16 -0.98 -4.21
C LEU A 141 11.14 0.55 -4.26
N ARG A 142 11.14 1.15 -5.45
CA ARG A 142 11.06 2.61 -5.63
C ARG A 142 9.80 3.19 -5.02
N TYR A 143 8.68 2.47 -5.17
CA TYR A 143 7.38 2.90 -4.67
C TYR A 143 7.28 2.81 -3.14
N ILE A 144 8.08 1.95 -2.52
CA ILE A 144 8.14 1.78 -1.07
C ILE A 144 9.19 2.72 -0.47
N ALA A 145 10.40 2.73 -1.00
CA ALA A 145 11.49 3.55 -0.50
C ALA A 145 11.25 5.06 -0.63
N GLY A 146 10.50 5.48 -1.66
CA GLY A 146 10.15 6.87 -1.91
C GLY A 146 9.51 7.55 -0.70
N PRO A 147 8.39 7.05 -0.16
CA PRO A 147 7.78 7.57 1.06
C PRO A 147 8.74 7.62 2.25
N PHE A 148 9.49 6.54 2.52
CA PHE A 148 10.46 6.52 3.62
C PHE A 148 11.49 7.65 3.51
N VAL A 149 12.03 7.87 2.31
CA VAL A 149 13.01 8.95 2.07
C VAL A 149 12.35 10.33 2.07
N TYR A 150 11.08 10.44 1.68
CA TYR A 150 10.39 11.72 1.62
C TYR A 150 9.97 12.23 3.00
N PHE A 151 9.46 11.34 3.85
CA PHE A 151 8.91 11.71 5.16
C PHE A 151 9.90 11.59 6.33
N SER A 152 11.15 11.16 6.07
CA SER A 152 12.19 11.07 7.09
C SER A 152 13.40 11.94 6.77
N SER A 153 14.29 12.09 7.73
CA SER A 153 15.62 12.66 7.54
C SER A 153 16.69 11.57 7.72
N PRO A 154 17.92 11.77 7.19
CA PRO A 154 19.00 10.78 7.37
C PRO A 154 19.29 10.44 8.82
N GLU A 155 19.01 11.37 9.74
CA GLU A 155 19.29 11.23 11.18
C GLU A 155 18.25 10.35 11.89
N ASN A 156 16.99 10.37 11.42
CA ASN A 156 15.85 9.67 12.05
C ASN A 156 15.21 8.61 11.17
N VAL A 157 15.78 8.32 10.01
CA VAL A 157 15.26 7.24 9.18
C VAL A 157 15.51 5.89 9.86
N ARG A 158 14.43 5.13 10.00
CA ARG A 158 14.47 3.74 10.48
C ARG A 158 14.07 2.81 9.35
N GLY A 159 14.71 1.67 9.29
CA GLY A 159 14.35 0.60 8.39
C GLY A 159 13.09 -0.14 8.83
N ALA A 160 12.67 -1.05 7.98
CA ALA A 160 11.53 -1.91 8.24
C ALA A 160 11.66 -3.26 7.52
N ASP A 161 11.12 -4.30 8.13
CA ASP A 161 10.76 -5.53 7.44
C ASP A 161 9.35 -5.36 6.88
N ILE A 162 9.17 -5.63 5.60
CA ILE A 162 7.91 -5.36 4.88
C ILE A 162 7.49 -6.57 4.06
N LEU A 163 6.21 -6.95 4.21
CA LEU A 163 5.51 -7.84 3.30
C LEU A 163 4.46 -7.04 2.53
N VAL A 164 4.52 -7.08 1.21
CA VAL A 164 3.51 -6.48 0.32
C VAL A 164 2.62 -7.59 -0.21
N ALA A 165 1.32 -7.40 -0.12
CA ALA A 165 0.33 -8.27 -0.74
C ALA A 165 -0.73 -7.44 -1.48
N SER A 166 -1.13 -7.85 -2.65
CA SER A 166 -2.06 -7.09 -3.50
C SER A 166 -3.07 -8.01 -4.19
N ASP A 167 -4.32 -7.58 -4.25
CA ASP A 167 -5.35 -8.10 -5.12
C ASP A 167 -5.75 -7.09 -6.21
N VAL A 168 -5.04 -5.96 -6.29
CA VAL A 168 -5.18 -5.00 -7.40
C VAL A 168 -4.53 -5.57 -8.65
N PRO A 169 -5.26 -5.70 -9.77
CA PRO A 169 -4.69 -6.24 -11.00
C PRO A 169 -3.50 -5.40 -11.50
N LEU A 170 -2.37 -6.08 -11.76
CA LEU A 170 -1.19 -5.43 -12.30
C LEU A 170 -1.38 -5.10 -13.78
N GLY A 171 -0.95 -3.91 -14.19
CA GLY A 171 -0.98 -3.49 -15.59
C GLY A 171 -2.39 -3.21 -16.15
N ALA A 172 -3.45 -3.32 -15.35
CA ALA A 172 -4.84 -3.11 -15.77
C ALA A 172 -5.30 -1.64 -15.65
N GLY A 173 -4.41 -0.68 -15.47
CA GLY A 173 -4.79 0.73 -15.27
C GLY A 173 -5.42 1.03 -13.90
N CYS A 174 -5.45 0.05 -12.98
CA CYS A 174 -6.09 0.16 -11.66
C CYS A 174 -5.22 0.84 -10.60
N SER A 175 -4.15 1.51 -11.00
CA SER A 175 -3.26 2.31 -10.12
C SER A 175 -2.63 1.52 -8.97
N SER A 176 -2.21 0.28 -9.21
CA SER A 176 -1.56 -0.56 -8.18
C SER A 176 -0.31 0.08 -7.61
N SER A 177 0.52 0.74 -8.42
CA SER A 177 1.72 1.46 -7.96
C SER A 177 1.37 2.66 -7.07
N SER A 178 0.32 3.42 -7.40
CA SER A 178 -0.13 4.53 -6.54
C SER A 178 -0.68 4.02 -5.21
N ALA A 179 -1.44 2.92 -5.23
CA ALA A 179 -1.92 2.26 -4.01
C ALA A 179 -0.75 1.78 -3.14
N LEU A 180 0.32 1.24 -3.74
CA LEU A 180 1.53 0.83 -3.02
C LEU A 180 2.23 2.03 -2.37
N VAL A 181 2.40 3.14 -3.09
CA VAL A 181 2.98 4.37 -2.52
C VAL A 181 2.17 4.86 -1.32
N VAL A 182 0.84 4.93 -1.44
CA VAL A 182 -0.04 5.41 -0.36
C VAL A 182 -0.04 4.47 0.84
N ALA A 183 -0.02 3.14 0.60
CA ALA A 183 0.04 2.17 1.69
C ALA A 183 1.41 2.15 2.41
N SER A 184 2.47 2.67 1.75
CA SER A 184 3.84 2.71 2.30
C SER A 184 4.18 4.05 2.97
N ALA A 185 3.37 5.08 2.77
CA ALA A 185 3.50 6.41 3.39
C ALA A 185 2.92 6.46 4.81
#